data_96ac473aede178f803fbfb06b84a1ca1
#
_entry.id   96ac473aede178f803fbfb06b84a1ca1
#
_cell.length_a   1.000
_cell.length_b   1.000
_cell.length_c   1.000
_cell.angle_alpha   90.00
_cell.angle_beta   90.00
_cell.angle_gamma   90.00
#
_symmetry.space_group_name_H-M   'P 1'
#
loop_
_entity.id
_entity.type
_entity.pdbx_description
1 polymer ?
#
loop_
_entity_poly.entity_id
_entity_poly.type
_entity_poly.pdbx_seq_one_letter_code
_entity_poly.pdbx_strand_id
1 'polypeptide(L)'
;MLANIFTPNTKSSMLDINTTHLMSCVDGMQQMDAESVDLCITSPPYDDLRTYNDSSKWDFNVFKEVAAELSRVLKPGGIIMWNVNDATVKGSETGSSFRQCLHFMDAHGMRLHDTMIYEKTGTAFASGPKSVRYTQIFEYCFIL
;
A
#
# COMPACT_ATOMS: atom_id res chain seq x y z
N MET A 1 -14.79 -21.10 -47.22
CA MET A 1 -13.68 -20.80 -46.31
C MET A 1 -14.07 -19.53 -45.54
N LEU A 2 -14.70 -19.65 -44.38
CA LEU A 2 -15.20 -18.53 -43.58
C LEU A 2 -14.13 -18.21 -42.52
N ALA A 3 -13.51 -17.04 -42.65
CA ALA A 3 -12.57 -16.52 -41.67
C ALA A 3 -13.35 -16.13 -40.38
N ASN A 4 -13.11 -16.84 -39.30
CA ASN A 4 -13.54 -16.43 -37.99
C ASN A 4 -12.74 -15.19 -37.58
N ILE A 5 -13.38 -14.02 -37.64
CA ILE A 5 -12.86 -12.80 -37.06
C ILE A 5 -13.10 -12.90 -35.57
N PHE A 6 -12.06 -13.25 -34.81
CA PHE A 6 -12.02 -13.12 -33.38
C PHE A 6 -12.00 -11.62 -33.04
N THR A 7 -13.15 -11.06 -32.73
CA THR A 7 -13.19 -9.75 -32.05
C THR A 7 -12.79 -9.97 -30.61
N PRO A 8 -11.71 -9.36 -30.11
CA PRO A 8 -11.42 -9.40 -28.69
C PRO A 8 -12.55 -8.66 -27.98
N ASN A 9 -13.20 -9.35 -27.08
CA ASN A 9 -14.23 -8.79 -26.20
C ASN A 9 -13.52 -7.85 -25.21
N THR A 10 -13.29 -6.62 -25.60
CA THR A 10 -12.82 -5.55 -24.73
C THR A 10 -13.96 -5.15 -23.81
N LYS A 11 -14.13 -5.87 -22.71
CA LYS A 11 -14.79 -5.31 -21.53
C LYS A 11 -13.84 -4.27 -20.92
N SER A 12 -13.84 -3.07 -21.46
CA SER A 12 -13.34 -1.91 -20.78
C SER A 12 -14.33 -1.57 -19.67
N SER A 13 -14.18 -2.17 -18.51
CA SER A 13 -14.82 -1.68 -17.30
C SER A 13 -13.84 -0.73 -16.61
N MET A 14 -13.53 0.39 -17.25
CA MET A 14 -12.81 1.44 -16.56
C MET A 14 -13.73 1.98 -15.47
N LEU A 15 -13.21 2.04 -14.24
CA LEU A 15 -13.86 2.73 -13.14
C LEU A 15 -14.05 4.20 -13.53
N ASP A 16 -15.17 4.79 -13.10
CA ASP A 16 -15.40 6.22 -13.30
C ASP A 16 -14.28 7.03 -12.63
N ILE A 17 -13.73 7.97 -13.35
CA ILE A 17 -12.70 8.88 -12.84
C ILE A 17 -13.32 9.97 -11.97
N ASN A 18 -12.53 10.55 -11.06
CA ASN A 18 -12.95 11.62 -10.14
C ASN A 18 -14.11 11.22 -9.20
N THR A 19 -14.23 9.94 -8.89
CA THR A 19 -15.23 9.41 -7.98
C THR A 19 -14.60 8.52 -6.91
N THR A 20 -15.37 8.24 -5.86
CA THR A 20 -15.00 7.25 -4.82
C THR A 20 -15.76 5.97 -5.06
N HIS A 21 -15.06 4.85 -5.09
CA HIS A 21 -15.63 3.53 -5.27
C HIS A 21 -15.63 2.75 -3.95
N LEU A 22 -16.78 2.27 -3.52
CA LEU A 22 -16.92 1.45 -2.31
C LEU A 22 -16.68 -0.02 -2.65
N MET A 23 -15.43 -0.44 -2.63
CA MET A 23 -15.01 -1.81 -2.91
C MET A 23 -13.62 -2.09 -2.32
N SER A 24 -13.16 -3.35 -2.36
CA SER A 24 -11.78 -3.68 -2.08
C SER A 24 -10.86 -2.97 -3.08
N CYS A 25 -9.72 -2.44 -2.60
CA CYS A 25 -8.75 -1.80 -3.50
C CYS A 25 -8.17 -2.78 -4.53
N VAL A 26 -8.04 -4.07 -4.19
CA VAL A 26 -7.60 -5.11 -5.12
C VAL A 26 -8.64 -5.30 -6.23
N ASP A 27 -9.92 -5.47 -5.86
CA ASP A 27 -11.01 -5.62 -6.85
C ASP A 27 -11.14 -4.37 -7.74
N GLY A 28 -10.91 -3.20 -7.17
CA GLY A 28 -10.90 -1.94 -7.93
C GLY A 28 -9.73 -1.90 -8.91
N MET A 29 -8.53 -2.15 -8.47
CA MET A 29 -7.35 -2.15 -9.34
C MET A 29 -7.42 -3.22 -10.44
N GLN A 30 -8.02 -4.39 -10.18
CA GLN A 30 -8.25 -5.43 -11.20
C GLN A 30 -9.15 -4.97 -12.36
N GLN A 31 -9.96 -3.93 -12.15
CA GLN A 31 -10.78 -3.32 -13.19
C GLN A 31 -10.07 -2.20 -13.96
N MET A 32 -8.86 -1.84 -13.54
CA MET A 32 -8.04 -0.82 -14.20
C MET A 32 -7.08 -1.43 -15.20
N ASP A 33 -6.80 -0.70 -16.26
CA ASP A 33 -5.78 -1.09 -17.22
C ASP A 33 -4.38 -1.11 -16.56
N ALA A 34 -3.52 -1.99 -17.03
CA ALA A 34 -2.12 -1.95 -16.67
C ALA A 34 -1.51 -0.62 -17.14
N GLU A 35 -0.52 -0.13 -16.38
CA GLU A 35 0.23 1.10 -16.75
C GLU A 35 -0.69 2.32 -16.99
N SER A 36 -1.74 2.47 -16.16
CA SER A 36 -2.72 3.56 -16.28
C SER A 36 -2.56 4.66 -15.23
N VAL A 37 -1.85 4.39 -14.12
CA VAL A 37 -1.71 5.29 -12.97
C VAL A 37 -0.34 5.94 -12.94
N ASP A 38 -0.29 7.24 -12.75
CA ASP A 38 0.97 7.99 -12.62
C ASP A 38 1.46 8.07 -11.18
N LEU A 39 0.55 8.15 -10.23
CA LEU A 39 0.86 8.37 -8.80
C LEU A 39 -0.15 7.66 -7.91
N CYS A 40 0.35 6.91 -6.94
CA CYS A 40 -0.42 6.39 -5.82
C CYS A 40 0.11 6.98 -4.52
N ILE A 41 -0.77 7.60 -3.73
CA ILE A 41 -0.46 8.06 -2.36
C ILE A 41 -1.39 7.31 -1.42
N THR A 42 -0.83 6.52 -0.51
CA THR A 42 -1.66 5.71 0.38
C THR A 42 -0.97 5.43 1.72
N SER A 43 -1.80 5.17 2.72
CA SER A 43 -1.42 4.68 4.03
C SER A 43 -2.23 3.41 4.30
N PRO A 44 -1.63 2.24 4.13
CA PRO A 44 -2.32 0.97 4.39
C PRO A 44 -2.60 0.80 5.89
N PRO A 45 -3.42 -0.16 6.29
CA PRO A 45 -3.52 -0.52 7.69
C PRO A 45 -2.15 -0.91 8.27
N TYR A 46 -1.86 -0.42 9.49
CA TYR A 46 -0.59 -0.68 10.17
C TYR A 46 -0.72 -1.94 11.04
N ASP A 47 -0.44 -3.10 10.49
CA ASP A 47 -0.61 -4.37 11.17
C ASP A 47 -1.98 -4.44 11.91
N ASP A 48 -2.05 -5.02 13.10
CA ASP A 48 -3.26 -5.07 13.93
C ASP A 48 -3.41 -3.85 14.87
N LEU A 49 -2.76 -2.70 14.57
CA LEU A 49 -2.78 -1.51 15.43
C LEU A 49 -4.16 -0.87 15.57
N ARG A 50 -5.09 -1.15 14.67
CA ARG A 50 -6.45 -0.63 14.71
C ARG A 50 -7.45 -1.72 14.35
N THR A 51 -8.50 -1.85 15.15
CA THR A 51 -9.66 -2.65 14.80
C THR A 51 -10.52 -1.83 13.82
N TYR A 52 -10.53 -2.23 12.58
CA TYR A 52 -11.40 -1.63 11.55
C TYR A 52 -12.70 -2.43 11.49
N ASN A 53 -13.65 -2.23 12.42
CA ASN A 53 -15.03 -2.71 12.40
C ASN A 53 -15.27 -3.98 11.53
N ASP A 54 -14.74 -5.12 11.91
CA ASP A 54 -14.81 -6.40 11.18
C ASP A 54 -14.32 -6.40 9.72
N SER A 55 -13.62 -5.35 9.30
CA SER A 55 -12.98 -5.34 7.99
C SER A 55 -11.89 -6.42 7.91
N SER A 56 -11.69 -6.92 6.71
CA SER A 56 -10.73 -7.96 6.35
C SER A 56 -9.38 -7.75 7.05
N LYS A 57 -8.89 -8.80 7.67
CA LYS A 57 -7.61 -8.83 8.38
C LYS A 57 -6.49 -8.40 7.44
N TRP A 58 -5.80 -7.30 7.79
CA TRP A 58 -4.60 -6.89 7.07
C TRP A 58 -3.41 -7.72 7.54
N ASP A 59 -2.83 -8.48 6.63
CA ASP A 59 -1.60 -9.23 6.85
C ASP A 59 -0.65 -9.11 5.66
N PHE A 60 0.50 -9.75 5.76
CA PHE A 60 1.50 -9.67 4.70
C PHE A 60 1.06 -10.35 3.38
N ASN A 61 0.10 -11.28 3.41
CA ASN A 61 -0.42 -11.88 2.17
C ASN A 61 -1.36 -10.91 1.45
N VAL A 62 -2.26 -10.25 2.19
CA VAL A 62 -3.11 -9.18 1.65
C VAL A 62 -2.24 -8.05 1.09
N PHE A 63 -1.19 -7.65 1.82
CA PHE A 63 -0.24 -6.67 1.30
C PHE A 63 0.38 -7.11 -0.03
N LYS A 64 0.77 -8.37 -0.19
CA LYS A 64 1.35 -8.87 -1.46
C LYS A 64 0.38 -8.75 -2.63
N GLU A 65 -0.90 -9.02 -2.40
CA GLU A 65 -1.94 -8.86 -3.44
C GLU A 65 -2.08 -7.38 -3.84
N VAL A 66 -2.11 -6.49 -2.86
CA VAL A 66 -2.15 -5.03 -3.11
C VAL A 66 -0.89 -4.57 -3.86
N ALA A 67 0.30 -5.03 -3.44
CA ALA A 67 1.56 -4.66 -4.07
C ALA A 67 1.63 -5.13 -5.53
N ALA A 68 1.15 -6.33 -5.82
CA ALA A 68 1.11 -6.86 -7.17
C ALA A 68 0.21 -6.02 -8.10
N GLU A 69 -0.99 -5.67 -7.63
CA GLU A 69 -1.92 -4.86 -8.41
C GLU A 69 -1.43 -3.41 -8.55
N LEU A 70 -0.88 -2.80 -7.50
CA LEU A 70 -0.25 -1.48 -7.59
C LEU A 70 0.87 -1.47 -8.64
N SER A 71 1.73 -2.50 -8.62
CA SER A 71 2.82 -2.62 -9.58
C SER A 71 2.33 -2.79 -11.01
N ARG A 72 1.20 -3.45 -11.19
CA ARG A 72 0.58 -3.67 -12.51
C ARG A 72 -0.05 -2.41 -13.08
N VAL A 73 -0.78 -1.65 -12.25
CA VAL A 73 -1.51 -0.47 -12.73
C VAL A 73 -0.62 0.76 -12.83
N LEU A 74 0.52 0.79 -12.15
CA LEU A 74 1.44 1.92 -12.19
C LEU A 74 2.17 1.95 -13.52
N LYS A 75 2.26 3.14 -14.13
CA LYS A 75 3.06 3.36 -15.34
C LYS A 75 4.55 3.19 -15.09
N PRO A 76 5.35 2.83 -16.10
CA PRO A 76 6.79 2.97 -16.01
C PRO A 76 7.19 4.41 -15.64
N GLY A 77 7.93 4.57 -14.53
CA GLY A 77 8.27 5.87 -13.97
C GLY A 77 7.18 6.52 -13.13
N GLY A 78 6.07 5.84 -12.91
CA GLY A 78 5.06 6.25 -11.93
C GLY A 78 5.57 6.07 -10.50
N ILE A 79 4.91 6.70 -9.54
CA ILE A 79 5.39 6.82 -8.16
C ILE A 79 4.36 6.24 -7.19
N ILE A 80 4.85 5.49 -6.20
CA ILE A 80 4.09 5.13 -5.00
C ILE A 80 4.67 5.90 -3.80
N MET A 81 3.83 6.69 -3.12
CA MET A 81 4.11 7.20 -1.79
C MET A 81 3.44 6.28 -0.76
N TRP A 82 4.24 5.44 -0.11
CA TRP A 82 3.78 4.43 0.83
C TRP A 82 4.02 4.89 2.26
N ASN A 83 2.97 5.41 2.94
CA ASN A 83 3.08 5.88 4.32
C ASN A 83 2.71 4.75 5.27
N VAL A 84 3.64 4.34 6.12
CA VAL A 84 3.50 3.16 6.97
C VAL A 84 4.28 3.28 8.27
N ASN A 85 3.82 2.56 9.29
CA ASN A 85 4.51 2.43 10.55
C ASN A 85 4.45 0.99 11.08
N ASP A 86 5.26 0.70 12.07
CA ASP A 86 5.34 -0.61 12.70
C ASP A 86 4.52 -0.69 13.99
N ALA A 87 3.87 -1.83 14.21
CA ALA A 87 3.31 -2.16 15.51
C ALA A 87 4.43 -2.58 16.48
N THR A 88 4.18 -2.38 17.77
CA THR A 88 5.02 -2.95 18.83
C THR A 88 4.32 -4.15 19.44
N VAL A 89 4.89 -5.33 19.27
CA VAL A 89 4.36 -6.59 19.81
C VAL A 89 5.37 -7.19 20.77
N LYS A 90 4.95 -7.44 22.00
CA LYS A 90 5.79 -8.03 23.06
C LYS A 90 7.14 -7.30 23.23
N GLY A 91 7.13 -5.97 23.12
CA GLY A 91 8.34 -5.15 23.29
C GLY A 91 9.26 -5.05 22.08
N SER A 92 8.88 -5.61 20.94
CA SER A 92 9.61 -5.51 19.67
C SER A 92 8.76 -4.85 18.59
N GLU A 93 9.36 -4.01 17.75
CA GLU A 93 8.72 -3.56 16.52
C GLU A 93 8.59 -4.73 15.55
N THR A 94 7.51 -4.72 14.76
CA THR A 94 7.23 -5.80 13.80
C THR A 94 8.17 -5.78 12.61
N GLY A 95 8.70 -4.62 12.24
CA GLY A 95 9.51 -4.41 11.04
C GLY A 95 8.73 -4.64 9.74
N SER A 96 7.39 -4.57 9.81
CA SER A 96 6.54 -4.78 8.63
C SER A 96 6.70 -3.68 7.61
N SER A 97 6.93 -2.43 8.03
CA SER A 97 7.22 -1.30 7.14
C SER A 97 8.40 -1.59 6.21
N PHE A 98 9.51 -2.06 6.77
CA PHE A 98 10.72 -2.41 6.01
C PHE A 98 10.49 -3.61 5.10
N ARG A 99 9.78 -4.64 5.58
CA ARG A 99 9.46 -5.82 4.76
C ARG A 99 8.58 -5.47 3.58
N GLN A 100 7.64 -4.54 3.74
CA GLN A 100 6.79 -4.06 2.67
C GLN A 100 7.61 -3.29 1.63
N CYS A 101 8.47 -2.35 2.07
CA CYS A 101 9.36 -1.63 1.18
C CYS A 101 10.27 -2.57 0.38
N LEU A 102 10.94 -3.51 1.06
CA LEU A 102 11.81 -4.49 0.41
C LEU A 102 11.03 -5.38 -0.56
N HIS A 103 9.80 -5.76 -0.24
CA HIS A 103 8.98 -6.57 -1.14
C HIS A 103 8.66 -5.84 -2.46
N PHE A 104 8.35 -4.55 -2.42
CA PHE A 104 8.19 -3.75 -3.65
C PHE A 104 9.48 -3.75 -4.49
N MET A 105 10.63 -3.66 -3.85
CA MET A 105 11.92 -3.67 -4.55
C MET A 105 12.25 -5.05 -5.12
N ASP A 106 12.17 -6.09 -4.30
CA ASP A 106 12.67 -7.42 -4.63
C ASP A 106 11.72 -8.21 -5.54
N ALA A 107 10.40 -8.12 -5.28
CA ALA A 107 9.39 -8.88 -6.02
C ALA A 107 8.86 -8.15 -7.25
N HIS A 108 8.86 -6.81 -7.24
CA HIS A 108 8.26 -6.01 -8.31
C HIS A 108 9.27 -5.10 -9.03
N GLY A 109 10.55 -5.15 -8.65
CA GLY A 109 11.62 -4.39 -9.29
C GLY A 109 11.49 -2.87 -9.13
N MET A 110 10.69 -2.40 -8.17
CA MET A 110 10.59 -0.97 -7.88
C MET A 110 11.88 -0.44 -7.28
N ARG A 111 12.12 0.83 -7.49
CA ARG A 111 13.31 1.51 -6.94
C ARG A 111 12.88 2.37 -5.76
N LEU A 112 13.48 2.15 -4.60
CA LEU A 112 13.33 3.11 -3.49
C LEU A 112 14.06 4.39 -3.89
N HIS A 113 13.30 5.42 -4.24
CA HIS A 113 13.83 6.71 -4.64
C HIS A 113 14.24 7.53 -3.43
N ASP A 114 13.33 7.59 -2.42
CA ASP A 114 13.55 8.33 -1.19
C ASP A 114 12.86 7.68 0.01
N THR A 115 13.39 7.95 1.21
CA THR A 115 12.73 7.65 2.47
C THR A 115 12.50 8.97 3.20
N MET A 116 11.24 9.41 3.23
CA MET A 116 10.83 10.59 3.97
C MET A 116 10.32 10.18 5.33
N ILE A 117 10.45 11.08 6.30
CA ILE A 117 9.92 10.91 7.64
C ILE A 117 8.77 11.89 7.84
N TYR A 118 7.58 11.35 8.11
CA TYR A 118 6.44 12.15 8.54
C TYR A 118 6.52 12.34 10.05
N GLU A 119 6.94 13.51 10.49
CA GLU A 119 6.96 13.87 11.91
C GLU A 119 5.56 14.27 12.37
N LYS A 120 5.10 13.60 13.44
CA LYS A 120 3.80 13.91 14.06
C LYS A 120 3.95 15.09 15.00
N THR A 121 3.22 16.16 14.75
CA THR A 121 3.12 17.30 15.66
C THR A 121 2.06 17.05 16.74
N GLY A 122 2.40 17.21 18.00
CA GLY A 122 1.48 17.05 19.12
C GLY A 122 2.14 16.34 20.30
N THR A 123 1.41 16.25 21.41
CA THR A 123 1.84 15.41 22.53
C THR A 123 1.82 13.97 22.07
N ALA A 124 2.98 13.50 21.64
CA ALA A 124 3.20 12.10 21.42
C ALA A 124 2.67 11.34 22.62
N PHE A 125 2.11 10.17 22.38
CA PHE A 125 1.71 9.25 23.44
C PHE A 125 2.88 9.11 24.40
N ALA A 126 2.82 9.82 25.52
CA ALA A 126 3.87 9.75 26.51
C ALA A 126 3.97 8.28 26.91
N SER A 127 5.06 7.64 26.54
CA SER A 127 5.42 6.38 27.12
C SER A 127 5.43 6.63 28.62
N GLY A 128 4.57 5.95 29.37
CA GLY A 128 4.47 6.15 30.82
C GLY A 128 5.85 5.98 31.47
N PRO A 129 6.07 6.47 32.70
CA PRO A 129 7.38 6.47 33.38
C PRO A 129 8.01 5.07 33.54
N LYS A 130 7.28 4.01 33.21
CA LYS A 130 7.75 2.62 33.22
C LYS A 130 8.10 2.09 31.84
N SER A 131 7.97 2.90 30.77
CA SER A 131 8.32 2.45 29.43
C SER A 131 9.84 2.47 29.26
N VAL A 132 10.38 1.34 28.80
CA VAL A 132 11.80 1.22 28.42
C VAL A 132 12.05 1.61 26.97
N ARG A 133 11.03 2.09 26.25
CA ARG A 133 11.10 2.45 24.84
C ARG A 133 11.06 3.96 24.65
N TYR A 134 11.73 4.43 23.63
CA TYR A 134 11.59 5.81 23.18
C TYR A 134 10.18 6.01 22.60
N THR A 135 9.66 7.22 22.74
CA THR A 135 8.40 7.60 22.10
C THR A 135 8.63 7.75 20.59
N GLN A 136 7.89 7.01 19.80
CA GLN A 136 7.93 7.12 18.35
C GLN A 136 6.93 8.19 17.90
N ILE A 137 7.43 9.28 17.33
CA ILE A 137 6.64 10.42 16.88
C ILE A 137 6.67 10.60 15.36
N PHE A 138 6.98 9.56 14.62
CA PHE A 138 7.10 9.63 13.17
C PHE A 138 6.49 8.40 12.48
N GLU A 139 6.33 8.51 11.19
CA GLU A 139 6.00 7.42 10.27
C GLU A 139 6.95 7.44 9.08
N TYR A 140 7.15 6.29 8.47
CA TYR A 140 7.95 6.19 7.25
C TYR A 140 7.08 6.50 6.03
N CYS A 141 7.58 7.34 5.11
CA CYS A 141 7.02 7.55 3.79
C CYS A 141 8.05 7.08 2.77
N PHE A 142 7.88 5.86 2.27
CA PHE A 142 8.73 5.33 1.21
C PHE A 142 8.24 5.86 -0.14
N ILE A 143 9.14 6.42 -0.92
CA ILE A 143 8.91 6.88 -2.28
C ILE A 143 9.53 5.85 -3.23
N LEU A 144 8.66 5.13 -3.90
CA LEU A 144 9.02 4.02 -4.77
C LEU A 144 8.67 4.34 -6.22
#